data_7f78170a16232dcd4c486a3757346af0
#
_entry.id   7f78170a16232dcd4c486a3757346af0
#
_cell.length_a   1.000
_cell.length_b   1.000
_cell.length_c   1.000
_cell.angle_alpha   90.00
_cell.angle_beta   90.00
_cell.angle_gamma   90.00
#
_symmetry.space_group_name_H-M   'P 1'
#
loop_
_entity.id
_entity.type
_entity.pdbx_description
1 polymer ?
#
loop_
_entity_poly.entity_id
_entity_poly.type
_entity_poly.pdbx_seq_one_letter_code
_entity_poly.pdbx_strand_id
1 'polypeptide(L)'
;MTYPFSLITGTLTMRLPDRPDPLPYEWFTISVNPDASRTLRVVTVSPDASLVRDSSQVHDASWAPLEGYLRLIRDGELFGSLVRKVEGGTVRSYYFDGEGRVTQGERDVLEGMTFGFHSVAANPWKFAQHTGAPGPQPLPVLTHSLTWNGGTVGLGEVSSTEL
;
A
#
# COMPACT_ATOMS: atom_id res chain seq x y z
N MET A 1 26.53 1.18 10.04
CA MET A 1 25.83 2.17 10.89
C MET A 1 24.54 1.54 11.36
N THR A 2 24.28 1.47 12.66
CA THR A 2 22.97 1.03 13.19
C THR A 2 22.14 2.26 13.46
N TYR A 3 20.94 2.32 12.88
CA TYR A 3 19.98 3.37 13.19
C TYR A 3 19.24 3.05 14.48
N PRO A 4 18.88 4.03 15.29
CA PRO A 4 17.96 3.79 16.39
C PRO A 4 16.59 3.43 15.83
N PHE A 5 15.85 2.56 16.51
CA PHE A 5 14.44 2.32 16.19
C PHE A 5 13.65 3.62 16.32
N SER A 6 12.86 3.96 15.31
CA SER A 6 12.01 5.14 15.31
C SER A 6 10.57 4.77 14.97
N LEU A 7 9.63 5.39 15.65
CA LEU A 7 8.21 5.21 15.43
C LEU A 7 7.53 6.57 15.24
N ILE A 8 6.83 6.73 14.14
CA ILE A 8 6.06 7.93 13.79
C ILE A 8 4.61 7.49 13.60
N THR A 9 3.70 8.19 14.24
CA THR A 9 2.25 7.98 14.07
C THR A 9 1.58 9.27 13.65
N GLY A 10 0.50 9.16 12.89
CA GLY A 10 -0.24 10.34 12.45
C GLY A 10 -1.63 9.98 11.93
N THR A 11 -2.38 11.04 11.64
CA THR A 11 -3.71 10.97 11.07
C THR A 11 -3.82 11.93 9.89
N LEU A 12 -4.36 11.46 8.79
CA LEU A 12 -4.80 12.32 7.70
C LEU A 12 -6.30 12.55 7.82
N THR A 13 -6.71 13.79 7.64
CA THR A 13 -8.11 14.18 7.61
C THR A 13 -8.51 14.63 6.22
N MET A 14 -9.70 14.25 5.79
CA MET A 14 -10.27 14.67 4.52
C MET A 14 -11.32 15.76 4.78
N ARG A 15 -11.27 16.83 3.99
CA ARG A 15 -12.33 17.82 3.91
C ARG A 15 -13.17 17.55 2.67
N LEU A 16 -14.45 17.34 2.89
CA LEU A 16 -15.41 17.24 1.80
C LEU A 16 -16.06 18.59 1.55
N PRO A 17 -16.32 18.97 0.27
CA PRO A 17 -16.93 20.28 -0.05
C PRO A 17 -18.23 20.55 0.69
N ASP A 18 -19.03 19.52 0.92
CA ASP A 18 -20.36 19.63 1.51
C ASP A 18 -20.40 19.35 3.03
N ARG A 19 -19.24 19.18 3.66
CA ARG A 19 -19.15 18.95 5.11
C ARG A 19 -18.19 19.96 5.76
N PRO A 20 -18.65 20.73 6.76
CA PRO A 20 -17.84 21.74 7.41
C PRO A 20 -16.70 21.11 8.24
N ASP A 21 -16.93 19.94 8.83
CA ASP A 21 -16.00 19.29 9.71
C ASP A 21 -15.09 18.29 8.94
N PRO A 22 -13.77 18.34 9.17
CA PRO A 22 -12.87 17.36 8.59
C PRO A 22 -13.11 15.98 9.19
N LEU A 23 -13.13 14.95 8.35
CA LEU A 23 -13.26 13.56 8.78
C LEU A 23 -11.89 12.91 8.87
N PRO A 24 -11.60 12.15 9.93
CA PRO A 24 -10.46 11.26 9.93
C PRO A 24 -10.60 10.28 8.75
N TYR A 25 -9.56 10.20 7.92
CA TYR A 25 -9.58 9.37 6.73
C TYR A 25 -8.55 8.24 6.80
N GLU A 26 -7.35 8.57 7.25
CA GLU A 26 -6.29 7.59 7.42
C GLU A 26 -5.59 7.77 8.76
N TRP A 27 -5.30 6.66 9.41
CA TRP A 27 -4.37 6.56 10.54
C TRP A 27 -3.15 5.80 10.05
N PHE A 28 -1.97 6.32 10.30
CA PHE A 28 -0.75 5.67 9.86
C PHE A 28 0.29 5.54 10.97
N THR A 29 1.13 4.55 10.81
CA THR A 29 2.32 4.32 11.63
C THR A 29 3.48 4.02 10.70
N ILE A 30 4.60 4.70 10.90
CA ILE A 30 5.86 4.43 10.22
C ILE A 30 6.86 3.97 11.27
N SER A 31 7.46 2.81 11.09
CA SER A 31 8.60 2.36 11.86
C SER A 31 9.85 2.31 10.98
N VAL A 32 10.98 2.73 11.54
CA VAL A 32 12.31 2.58 10.95
C VAL A 32 13.12 1.69 11.86
N ASN A 33 13.58 0.56 11.33
CA ASN A 33 14.35 -0.42 12.06
C ASN A 33 15.85 -0.08 12.08
N PRO A 34 16.66 -0.70 12.97
CA PRO A 34 18.09 -0.47 13.04
C PRO A 34 18.86 -0.80 11.76
N ASP A 35 18.36 -1.67 10.90
CA ASP A 35 18.89 -1.98 9.57
C ASP A 35 18.45 -1.01 8.48
N ALA A 36 17.76 0.06 8.87
CA ALA A 36 17.13 1.06 8.01
C ALA A 36 15.99 0.52 7.14
N SER A 37 15.51 -0.71 7.34
CA SER A 37 14.23 -1.14 6.77
C SER A 37 13.08 -0.34 7.38
N ARG A 38 12.01 -0.18 6.63
CA ARG A 38 10.88 0.68 7.00
C ARG A 38 9.57 -0.05 6.81
N THR A 39 8.68 0.13 7.77
CA THR A 39 7.31 -0.37 7.65
C THR A 39 6.35 0.80 7.73
N LEU A 40 5.48 0.92 6.75
CA LEU A 40 4.31 1.78 6.80
C LEU A 40 3.08 0.91 7.00
N ARG A 41 2.27 1.20 8.01
CA ARG A 41 0.93 0.66 8.17
C ARG A 41 -0.07 1.79 8.10
N VAL A 42 -1.15 1.58 7.37
CA VAL A 42 -2.23 2.55 7.20
C VAL A 42 -3.58 1.87 7.35
N VAL A 43 -4.44 2.46 8.15
CA VAL A 43 -5.86 2.13 8.20
C VAL A 43 -6.62 3.28 7.56
N THR A 44 -7.33 3.02 6.47
CA THR A 44 -8.19 3.97 5.77
C THR A 44 -9.65 3.60 6.05
N VAL A 45 -10.48 4.59 6.36
CA VAL A 45 -11.92 4.39 6.58
C VAL A 45 -12.68 5.31 5.64
N SER A 46 -13.67 4.76 4.91
CA SER A 46 -14.56 5.58 4.07
C SER A 46 -15.40 6.53 4.93
N PRO A 47 -15.85 7.67 4.38
CA PRO A 47 -16.62 8.67 5.13
C PRO A 47 -17.91 8.15 5.77
N ASP A 48 -18.51 7.11 5.17
CA ASP A 48 -19.72 6.44 5.66
C ASP A 48 -19.39 5.22 6.56
N ALA A 49 -18.10 4.96 6.80
CA ALA A 49 -17.57 3.82 7.53
C ALA A 49 -17.93 2.44 6.94
N SER A 50 -18.49 2.39 5.73
CA SER A 50 -18.86 1.12 5.08
C SER A 50 -17.64 0.32 4.63
N LEU A 51 -16.49 1.00 4.42
CA LEU A 51 -15.26 0.33 4.02
C LEU A 51 -14.10 0.69 4.94
N VAL A 52 -13.42 -0.34 5.41
CA VAL A 52 -12.13 -0.24 6.10
C VAL A 52 -11.07 -0.95 5.28
N ARG A 53 -9.97 -0.26 5.03
CA ARG A 53 -8.76 -0.81 4.42
C ARG A 53 -7.63 -0.76 5.44
N ASP A 54 -7.09 -1.93 5.79
CA ASP A 54 -5.87 -2.05 6.60
C ASP A 54 -4.75 -2.53 5.68
N SER A 55 -3.71 -1.76 5.54
CA SER A 55 -2.59 -2.06 4.65
C SER A 55 -1.25 -1.84 5.33
N SER A 56 -0.26 -2.62 4.94
CA SER A 56 1.13 -2.39 5.33
C SER A 56 2.08 -2.64 4.16
N GLN A 57 3.20 -1.92 4.18
CA GLN A 57 4.29 -2.06 3.23
C GLN A 57 5.60 -2.08 4.00
N VAL A 58 6.48 -3.00 3.62
CA VAL A 58 7.84 -3.08 4.14
C VAL A 58 8.80 -2.81 3.00
N HIS A 59 9.73 -1.90 3.23
CA HIS A 59 10.79 -1.55 2.29
C HIS A 59 12.15 -1.72 2.97
N ASP A 60 13.15 -2.07 2.21
CA ASP A 60 14.53 -2.12 2.69
C ASP A 60 15.14 -0.70 2.80
N ALA A 61 16.43 -0.65 3.16
CA ALA A 61 17.17 0.61 3.29
C ALA A 61 17.27 1.39 1.96
N SER A 62 17.21 0.71 0.82
CA SER A 62 17.25 1.30 -0.52
C SER A 62 15.88 1.69 -1.07
N TRP A 63 14.82 1.51 -0.28
CA TRP A 63 13.41 1.69 -0.64
C TRP A 63 12.85 0.63 -1.60
N ALA A 64 13.58 -0.47 -1.84
CA ALA A 64 13.02 -1.59 -2.56
C ALA A 64 11.91 -2.28 -1.73
N PRO A 65 10.78 -2.65 -2.32
CA PRO A 65 9.71 -3.32 -1.60
C PRO A 65 10.13 -4.73 -1.20
N LEU A 66 9.84 -5.12 0.03
CA LEU A 66 10.07 -6.47 0.56
C LEU A 66 8.75 -7.21 0.74
N GLU A 67 7.79 -6.58 1.37
CA GLU A 67 6.49 -7.18 1.70
C GLU A 67 5.37 -6.16 1.55
N GLY A 68 4.17 -6.66 1.29
CA GLY A 68 2.95 -5.87 1.27
C GLY A 68 1.76 -6.67 1.76
N TYR A 69 0.89 -6.03 2.50
CA TYR A 69 -0.34 -6.60 3.02
C TYR A 69 -1.49 -5.63 2.82
N LEU A 70 -2.64 -6.17 2.44
CA LEU A 70 -3.88 -5.42 2.35
C LEU A 70 -5.02 -6.29 2.87
N ARG A 71 -5.87 -5.71 3.70
CA ARG A 71 -7.13 -6.29 4.16
C ARG A 71 -8.26 -5.32 3.91
N LEU A 72 -9.35 -5.85 3.39
CA LEU A 72 -10.56 -5.09 3.14
C LEU A 72 -11.70 -5.65 3.95
N ILE A 73 -12.36 -4.76 4.65
CA ILE A 73 -13.58 -5.04 5.40
C ILE A 73 -14.65 -4.12 4.82
N ARG A 74 -15.77 -4.70 4.43
CA ARG A 74 -16.95 -3.96 3.93
C ARG A 74 -18.14 -4.31 4.81
N ASP A 75 -18.84 -3.29 5.28
CA ASP A 75 -20.03 -3.44 6.12
C ASP A 75 -19.82 -4.39 7.33
N GLY A 76 -18.60 -4.36 7.89
CA GLY A 76 -18.19 -5.20 9.01
C GLY A 76 -17.72 -6.62 8.66
N GLU A 77 -17.82 -7.03 7.41
CA GLU A 77 -17.41 -8.36 6.94
C GLU A 77 -16.09 -8.33 6.17
N LEU A 78 -15.29 -9.39 6.30
CA LEU A 78 -14.07 -9.55 5.52
C LEU A 78 -14.40 -9.75 4.04
N PHE A 79 -14.03 -8.77 3.22
CA PHE A 79 -14.19 -8.86 1.77
C PHE A 79 -13.03 -9.62 1.11
N GLY A 80 -11.81 -9.46 1.63
CA GLY A 80 -10.63 -10.18 1.18
C GLY A 80 -9.34 -9.60 1.74
N SER A 81 -8.26 -10.34 1.53
CA SER A 81 -6.91 -9.90 1.87
C SER A 81 -5.90 -10.30 0.81
N LEU A 82 -4.85 -9.51 0.70
CA LEU A 82 -3.74 -9.70 -0.23
C LEU A 82 -2.43 -9.66 0.56
N VAL A 83 -1.59 -10.67 0.34
CA VAL A 83 -0.21 -10.71 0.84
C VAL A 83 0.72 -10.71 -0.35
N ARG A 84 1.77 -9.91 -0.28
CA ARG A 84 2.87 -9.87 -1.26
C ARG A 84 4.19 -10.06 -0.56
N LYS A 85 5.07 -10.81 -1.20
CA LYS A 85 6.44 -11.00 -0.74
C LYS A 85 7.39 -10.98 -1.91
N VAL A 86 8.52 -10.30 -1.74
CA VAL A 86 9.60 -10.27 -2.73
C VAL A 86 10.63 -11.31 -2.34
N GLU A 87 10.90 -12.25 -3.23
CA GLU A 87 11.89 -13.32 -3.03
C GLU A 87 12.63 -13.58 -4.34
N GLY A 88 13.97 -13.45 -4.33
CA GLY A 88 14.80 -13.79 -5.49
C GLY A 88 14.48 -13.01 -6.77
N GLY A 89 14.05 -11.74 -6.65
CA GLY A 89 13.68 -10.92 -7.80
C GLY A 89 12.25 -11.14 -8.32
N THR A 90 11.45 -11.91 -7.58
CA THR A 90 10.04 -12.20 -7.94
C THR A 90 9.11 -11.72 -6.84
N VAL A 91 8.01 -11.05 -7.20
CA VAL A 91 6.90 -10.75 -6.31
C VAL A 91 5.93 -11.93 -6.33
N ARG A 92 5.77 -12.58 -5.20
CA ARG A 92 4.69 -13.56 -4.98
C ARG A 92 3.51 -12.89 -4.33
N SER A 93 2.34 -13.10 -4.90
CA SER A 93 1.08 -12.53 -4.41
C SER A 93 0.10 -13.64 -4.07
N TYR A 94 -0.53 -13.54 -2.91
CA TYR A 94 -1.56 -14.46 -2.42
C TYR A 94 -2.79 -13.65 -2.08
N TYR A 95 -3.86 -13.88 -2.80
CA TYR A 95 -5.16 -13.27 -2.53
C TYR A 95 -6.09 -14.28 -1.88
N PHE A 96 -6.69 -13.88 -0.78
CA PHE A 96 -7.69 -14.63 -0.02
C PHE A 96 -9.02 -13.88 -0.14
N ASP A 97 -10.04 -14.49 -0.71
CA ASP A 97 -11.38 -13.89 -0.75
C ASP A 97 -12.12 -14.04 0.59
N GLY A 98 -13.33 -13.45 0.68
CA GLY A 98 -14.14 -13.52 1.89
C GLY A 98 -14.61 -14.95 2.26
N GLU A 99 -14.55 -15.89 1.32
CA GLU A 99 -14.89 -17.30 1.54
C GLU A 99 -13.64 -18.15 1.86
N GLY A 100 -12.45 -17.55 1.91
CA GLY A 100 -11.18 -18.22 2.20
C GLY A 100 -10.54 -18.94 1.02
N ARG A 101 -11.02 -18.74 -0.21
CA ARG A 101 -10.36 -19.28 -1.41
C ARG A 101 -9.10 -18.48 -1.69
N VAL A 102 -8.07 -19.17 -2.15
CA VAL A 102 -6.75 -18.58 -2.41
C VAL A 102 -6.46 -18.54 -3.91
N THR A 103 -6.10 -17.36 -4.39
CA THR A 103 -5.53 -17.16 -5.74
C THR A 103 -4.07 -16.73 -5.59
N GLN A 104 -3.19 -17.31 -6.40
CA GLN A 104 -1.75 -17.02 -6.39
C GLN A 104 -1.32 -16.41 -7.71
N GLY A 105 -0.28 -15.58 -7.66
CA GLY A 105 0.39 -15.05 -8.86
C GLY A 105 1.82 -14.68 -8.57
N GLU A 106 2.64 -14.73 -9.62
CA GLU A 106 4.04 -14.33 -9.57
C GLU A 106 4.33 -13.32 -10.67
N ARG A 107 5.21 -12.37 -10.38
CA ARG A 107 5.69 -11.36 -11.32
C ARG A 107 7.13 -11.01 -11.01
N ASP A 108 7.90 -10.66 -12.04
CA ASP A 108 9.25 -10.14 -11.84
C ASP A 108 9.21 -8.77 -11.16
N VAL A 109 10.19 -8.53 -10.29
CA VAL A 109 10.43 -7.20 -9.72
C VAL A 109 11.04 -6.33 -10.82
N LEU A 110 10.41 -5.20 -11.11
CA LEU A 110 10.95 -4.19 -12.00
C LEU A 110 11.80 -3.18 -11.21
N GLU A 111 12.80 -2.59 -11.85
CA GLU A 111 13.58 -1.51 -11.25
C GLU A 111 12.65 -0.37 -10.84
N GLY A 112 12.82 0.13 -9.60
CA GLY A 112 11.97 1.18 -9.05
C GLY A 112 10.53 0.77 -8.71
N MET A 113 10.18 -0.54 -8.78
CA MET A 113 8.83 -1.00 -8.46
C MET A 113 8.45 -0.67 -7.02
N THR A 114 7.21 -0.26 -6.83
CA THR A 114 6.58 -0.11 -5.52
C THR A 114 5.21 -0.78 -5.47
N PHE A 115 4.68 -0.98 -4.26
CA PHE A 115 3.32 -1.49 -4.07
C PHE A 115 2.32 -0.34 -3.92
N GLY A 116 1.23 -0.40 -4.70
CA GLY A 116 0.14 0.57 -4.63
C GLY A 116 -1.04 0.02 -3.83
N PHE A 117 -1.27 0.55 -2.64
CA PHE A 117 -2.41 0.18 -1.79
C PHE A 117 -3.44 1.30 -1.63
N HIS A 118 -3.42 2.29 -2.53
CA HIS A 118 -4.36 3.43 -2.57
C HIS A 118 -4.46 4.24 -1.26
N SER A 119 -3.43 4.21 -0.44
CA SER A 119 -3.32 5.04 0.74
C SER A 119 -2.66 6.37 0.38
N VAL A 120 -3.21 7.48 0.87
CA VAL A 120 -2.61 8.81 0.71
C VAL A 120 -1.29 8.90 1.48
N ALA A 121 -1.24 8.32 2.68
CA ALA A 121 -0.02 8.27 3.51
C ALA A 121 1.13 7.47 2.84
N ALA A 122 0.82 6.57 1.89
CA ALA A 122 1.82 5.81 1.14
C ALA A 122 2.37 6.56 -0.08
N ASN A 123 1.72 7.64 -0.52
CA ASN A 123 2.17 8.38 -1.71
C ASN A 123 3.59 8.91 -1.60
N PRO A 124 4.05 9.50 -0.48
CA PRO A 124 5.44 9.94 -0.34
C PRO A 124 6.47 8.82 -0.52
N TRP A 125 6.11 7.58 -0.22
CA TRP A 125 7.00 6.43 -0.36
C TRP A 125 7.27 6.06 -1.82
N LYS A 126 6.32 6.36 -2.70
CA LYS A 126 6.51 6.21 -4.16
C LYS A 126 7.58 7.16 -4.68
N PHE A 127 7.64 8.38 -4.12
CA PHE A 127 8.63 9.39 -4.51
C PHE A 127 10.03 9.14 -3.95
N ALA A 128 10.17 8.29 -2.93
CA ALA A 128 11.46 8.02 -2.31
C ALA A 128 12.47 7.35 -3.29
N GLN A 129 11.96 6.71 -4.33
CA GLN A 129 12.77 6.10 -5.40
C GLN A 129 13.02 7.06 -6.58
N HIS A 130 12.45 8.26 -6.55
CA HIS A 130 12.63 9.23 -7.60
C HIS A 130 14.08 9.73 -7.64
N THR A 131 14.72 9.69 -8.81
CA THR A 131 16.16 9.97 -8.94
C THR A 131 16.52 11.45 -8.91
N GLY A 132 15.51 12.34 -8.96
CA GLY A 132 15.70 13.79 -9.09
C GLY A 132 16.11 14.23 -10.51
N ALA A 133 16.13 13.34 -11.49
CA ALA A 133 16.35 13.70 -12.87
C ALA A 133 15.19 14.56 -13.39
N PRO A 134 15.46 15.57 -14.25
CA PRO A 134 14.40 16.41 -14.79
C PRO A 134 13.50 15.64 -15.76
N GLY A 135 12.19 15.90 -15.70
CA GLY A 135 11.17 15.33 -16.56
C GLY A 135 10.44 14.15 -15.96
N PRO A 136 9.38 13.67 -16.64
CA PRO A 136 8.58 12.53 -16.18
C PRO A 136 9.43 11.28 -16.04
N GLN A 137 9.31 10.59 -14.91
CA GLN A 137 9.99 9.33 -14.65
C GLN A 137 8.95 8.22 -14.51
N PRO A 138 9.09 7.10 -15.23
CA PRO A 138 8.18 5.98 -15.05
C PRO A 138 8.39 5.36 -13.67
N LEU A 139 7.31 5.22 -12.92
CA LEU A 139 7.28 4.51 -11.66
C LEU A 139 6.42 3.27 -11.81
N PRO A 140 7.00 2.07 -11.88
CA PRO A 140 6.22 0.85 -11.93
C PRO A 140 5.53 0.61 -10.58
N VAL A 141 4.20 0.66 -10.58
CA VAL A 141 3.38 0.43 -9.39
C VAL A 141 2.62 -0.87 -9.56
N LEU A 142 2.91 -1.85 -8.72
CA LEU A 142 2.10 -3.06 -8.65
C LEU A 142 0.86 -2.76 -7.80
N THR A 143 -0.24 -2.46 -8.48
CA THR A 143 -1.52 -2.16 -7.86
C THR A 143 -2.24 -3.44 -7.43
N HIS A 144 -3.31 -3.30 -6.68
CA HIS A 144 -4.32 -4.34 -6.51
C HIS A 144 -5.58 -3.90 -7.25
N SER A 145 -6.24 -4.84 -7.92
CA SER A 145 -7.51 -4.57 -8.57
C SER A 145 -8.61 -4.57 -7.52
N LEU A 146 -8.84 -3.42 -6.90
CA LEU A 146 -10.04 -3.17 -6.13
C LEU A 146 -10.93 -2.28 -6.99
N THR A 147 -11.87 -2.88 -7.67
CA THR A 147 -12.93 -2.08 -8.25
C THR A 147 -13.97 -1.78 -7.17
N TRP A 148 -14.17 -0.50 -6.91
CA TRP A 148 -15.19 0.02 -5.97
C TRP A 148 -16.62 -0.46 -6.27
N ASN A 149 -16.91 -0.88 -7.49
CA ASN A 149 -18.24 -1.20 -8.01
C ASN A 149 -18.59 -2.69 -7.93
N GLY A 150 -18.22 -3.37 -6.86
CA GLY A 150 -18.63 -4.76 -6.65
C GLY A 150 -17.83 -5.80 -7.43
N GLY A 151 -16.71 -5.40 -8.01
CA GLY A 151 -15.81 -6.29 -8.72
C GLY A 151 -14.81 -7.00 -7.81
N THR A 152 -14.25 -8.04 -8.35
CA THR A 152 -13.25 -8.89 -7.76
C THR A 152 -11.99 -8.15 -7.34
N VAL A 153 -11.47 -8.45 -6.15
CA VAL A 153 -10.08 -8.15 -5.81
C VAL A 153 -9.20 -9.06 -6.65
N GLY A 154 -8.42 -8.49 -7.53
CA GLY A 154 -7.45 -9.24 -8.33
C GLY A 154 -6.04 -9.12 -7.77
N LEU A 155 -5.14 -9.95 -8.30
CA LEU A 155 -3.70 -9.93 -7.95
C LEU A 155 -3.00 -8.62 -8.36
N GLY A 156 -3.70 -7.77 -9.10
CA GLY A 156 -3.23 -6.48 -9.57
C GLY A 156 -2.38 -6.56 -10.83
N GLU A 157 -2.26 -5.43 -11.48
CA GLU A 157 -1.43 -5.22 -12.66
C GLU A 157 -0.36 -4.19 -12.36
N VAL A 158 0.75 -4.28 -13.07
CA VAL A 158 1.75 -3.22 -13.05
C VAL A 158 1.23 -2.09 -13.93
N SER A 159 0.97 -0.95 -13.33
CA SER A 159 0.71 0.29 -14.05
C SER A 159 1.96 1.17 -13.97
N SER A 160 2.32 1.84 -15.04
CA SER A 160 3.29 2.92 -14.96
C SER A 160 2.55 4.21 -14.61
N THR A 161 2.96 4.85 -13.54
CA THR A 161 2.56 6.22 -13.23
C THR A 161 3.72 7.11 -13.60
N GLU A 162 3.50 8.12 -14.41
CA GLU A 162 4.48 9.19 -14.63
C GLU A 162 4.39 10.18 -13.46
N LEU A 163 5.52 10.49 -12.87
CA LEU A 163 5.69 11.49 -11.81
C LEU A 163 6.23 12.79 -12.39
#